data_6725a69d6bda267589705a1ac5cd8cf7
#
_entry.id   6725a69d6bda267589705a1ac5cd8cf7
#
_cell.length_a   1.000
_cell.length_b   1.000
_cell.length_c   1.000
_cell.angle_alpha   90.00
_cell.angle_beta   90.00
_cell.angle_gamma   90.00
#
_symmetry.space_group_name_H-M   'P 1'
#
loop_
_entity.id
_entity.type
_entity.pdbx_description
1 polymer ?
#
loop_
_entity_poly.entity_id
_entity_poly.type
_entity_poly.pdbx_seq_one_letter_code
_entity_poly.pdbx_strand_id
1 'polypeptide(L)' 'MEKEICTISIAGNWLSDEYIFYENHTIKRIYDHHSLNSNKIEWVTPKKISKQNKDKIIRSCPEEFKEQVMQILDYP' A
#
# COMPACT_ATOMS: atom_id res chain seq x y z
N MET A 1 3.26 -19.12 -3.40
CA MET A 1 3.78 -17.90 -2.80
C MET A 1 3.54 -16.71 -3.70
N GLU A 2 3.01 -15.67 -3.15
CA GLU A 2 2.78 -14.46 -3.90
C GLU A 2 4.10 -13.75 -4.14
N LYS A 3 4.25 -13.23 -5.34
CA LYS A 3 5.42 -12.43 -5.66
C LYS A 3 5.09 -10.96 -5.45
N GLU A 4 5.97 -10.29 -4.73
CA GLU A 4 5.83 -8.87 -4.49
C GLU A 4 6.13 -8.09 -5.77
N ILE A 5 5.27 -7.16 -6.11
CA ILE A 5 5.51 -6.24 -7.22
C ILE A 5 6.33 -5.06 -6.71
N CYS A 6 5.84 -4.39 -5.68
CA CYS A 6 6.53 -3.24 -5.10
C CYS A 6 5.97 -2.91 -3.73
N THR A 7 6.73 -2.15 -2.99
CA THR A 7 6.33 -1.63 -1.68
C THR A 7 6.29 -0.11 -1.77
N ILE A 8 5.20 0.48 -1.32
CA ILE A 8 5.02 1.93 -1.39
C ILE A 8 4.75 2.46 0.01
N SER A 9 5.57 3.41 0.44
CA SER A 9 5.42 4.04 1.75
C SER A 9 4.75 5.38 1.57
N ILE A 10 3.67 5.61 2.30
CA ILE A 10 2.92 6.86 2.20
C ILE A 10 2.90 7.65 3.51
N ALA A 11 3.59 7.17 4.52
CA ALA A 11 3.59 7.85 5.80
C ALA A 11 4.39 9.12 5.76
N GLY A 12 3.80 10.18 6.30
CA GLY A 12 4.55 11.37 6.62
C GLY A 12 4.92 11.31 8.09
N ASN A 13 5.86 12.09 8.51
CA ASN A 13 6.28 12.18 9.90
C ASN A 13 6.98 10.91 10.39
N TRP A 14 6.54 10.37 11.50
CA TRP A 14 7.24 9.33 12.25
C TRP A 14 6.46 8.02 12.33
N LEU A 15 5.34 7.96 11.67
CA LEU A 15 4.55 6.74 11.63
C LEU A 15 4.80 6.04 10.30
N SER A 16 4.95 4.74 10.34
CA SER A 16 5.13 3.97 9.13
C SER A 16 3.78 3.54 8.58
N ASP A 17 3.61 3.65 7.29
CA ASP A 17 2.41 3.17 6.62
C ASP A 17 2.83 2.73 5.23
N GLU A 18 2.98 1.44 5.06
CA GLU A 18 3.48 0.88 3.81
C GLU A 18 2.44 -0.03 3.20
N TYR A 19 2.37 0.00 1.88
CA TYR A 19 1.49 -0.89 1.13
C TYR A 19 2.35 -1.74 0.21
N ILE A 20 2.21 -3.06 0.32
CA ILE A 20 2.96 -4.01 -0.49
C ILE A 20 1.98 -4.65 -1.48
N PHE A 21 2.30 -4.54 -2.74
CA PHE A 21 1.44 -5.06 -3.81
C PHE A 21 2.01 -6.35 -4.36
N TYR A 22 1.15 -7.34 -4.54
CA TYR A 22 1.55 -8.67 -5.00
C TYR A 22 0.93 -8.99 -6.34
N GLU A 23 1.58 -9.89 -7.08
CA GLU A 23 1.13 -10.26 -8.42
C GLU A 23 -0.25 -10.91 -8.44
N ASN A 24 -0.65 -11.52 -7.35
CA ASN A 24 -1.99 -12.12 -7.26
C ASN A 24 -3.08 -11.10 -6.90
N HIS A 25 -2.75 -9.82 -6.99
CA HIS A 25 -3.68 -8.72 -6.74
C HIS A 25 -4.07 -8.57 -5.27
N THR A 26 -3.27 -9.11 -4.36
CA THR A 26 -3.46 -8.85 -2.94
C THR A 26 -2.60 -7.68 -2.50
N ILE A 27 -3.03 -7.03 -1.44
CA ILE A 27 -2.35 -5.86 -0.89
C ILE A 27 -2.13 -6.10 0.60
N LYS A 28 -0.89 -5.99 1.02
CA LYS A 28 -0.56 -6.07 2.44
C LYS A 28 -0.24 -4.68 2.95
N ARG A 29 -0.83 -4.30 4.05
CA ARG A 29 -0.56 -3.03 4.69
C ARG A 29 0.21 -3.26 5.97
N ILE A 30 1.33 -2.57 6.13
CA ILE A 30 2.12 -2.60 7.36
C ILE A 30 2.12 -1.19 7.90
N TYR A 31 1.63 -1.02 9.12
CA TYR A 31 1.55 0.31 9.70
C TYR A 31 1.82 0.26 11.20
N ASP A 32 2.31 1.37 11.73
CA ASP A 32 2.51 1.50 13.15
C ASP A 32 1.22 1.96 13.78
N HIS A 33 0.83 1.25 14.79
CA HIS A 33 -0.25 1.71 15.64
C HIS A 33 0.37 2.51 16.75
N HIS A 34 -0.04 3.72 16.88
CA HIS A 34 0.10 4.65 17.98
C HIS A 34 0.97 4.30 19.18
N SER A 35 1.19 3.09 19.52
CA SER A 35 1.99 2.72 20.67
C SER A 35 3.29 2.09 20.24
N LEU A 36 4.19 2.13 21.16
CA LEU A 36 5.55 1.70 20.99
C LEU A 36 5.68 0.33 20.35
N ASN A 37 6.38 0.28 19.25
CA ASN A 37 6.86 -0.97 18.65
C ASN A 37 5.81 -1.95 18.19
N SER A 38 4.61 -1.52 17.87
CA SER A 38 3.64 -2.48 17.38
C SER A 38 3.34 -2.23 15.92
N ASN A 39 4.08 -2.91 15.08
CA ASN A 39 3.76 -2.96 13.66
C ASN A 39 2.55 -3.84 13.48
N LYS A 40 1.55 -3.32 12.81
CA LYS A 40 0.37 -4.07 12.46
C LYS A 40 0.47 -4.49 11.01
N ILE A 41 0.12 -5.73 10.73
CA ILE A 41 0.09 -6.26 9.38
C ILE A 41 -1.34 -6.64 9.06
N GLU A 42 -1.84 -6.16 7.94
CA GLU A 42 -3.22 -6.38 7.58
C GLU A 42 -3.33 -6.57 6.06
N TRP A 43 -4.12 -7.55 5.65
CA TRP A 43 -4.44 -7.70 4.23
C TRP A 43 -5.63 -6.81 3.94
N VAL A 44 -5.50 -5.95 2.95
CA VAL A 44 -6.55 -4.99 2.64
C VAL A 44 -7.05 -5.20 1.22
N THR A 45 -8.27 -4.77 0.99
CA THR A 45 -8.85 -4.77 -0.35
C THR A 45 -8.91 -3.32 -0.84
N PRO A 46 -8.98 -3.12 -2.17
CA PRO A 46 -9.04 -1.76 -2.69
C PRO A 46 -10.20 -0.94 -2.12
N LYS A 47 -11.30 -1.60 -1.81
CA LYS A 47 -12.47 -0.90 -1.28
C LYS A 47 -12.22 -0.31 0.10
N LYS A 48 -11.29 -0.88 0.84
CA LYS A 48 -10.97 -0.40 2.19
C LYS A 48 -9.95 0.73 2.17
N ILE A 49 -9.35 1.00 1.03
CA ILE A 49 -8.37 2.06 0.91
C ILE A 49 -9.10 3.33 0.46
N SER A 50 -8.96 4.40 1.21
CA SER A 50 -9.61 5.66 0.87
C SER A 50 -9.02 6.23 -0.42
N LYS A 51 -9.80 7.07 -1.08
CA LYS A 51 -9.34 7.70 -2.30
C LYS A 51 -8.09 8.55 -2.04
N GLN A 52 -8.06 9.22 -0.90
CA GLN A 52 -6.89 10.01 -0.54
C GLN A 52 -5.64 9.16 -0.43
N ASN A 53 -5.76 8.00 0.19
CA ASN A 53 -4.63 7.11 0.31
C ASN A 53 -4.24 6.51 -1.04
N LYS A 54 -5.22 6.19 -1.87
CA LYS A 54 -4.92 5.72 -3.23
C LYS A 54 -4.14 6.76 -4.00
N ASP A 55 -4.53 8.03 -3.91
CA ASP A 55 -3.81 9.11 -4.57
C ASP A 55 -2.37 9.18 -4.09
N LYS A 56 -2.16 9.06 -2.79
CA LYS A 56 -0.82 9.08 -2.23
C LYS A 56 0.01 7.90 -2.72
N ILE A 57 -0.60 6.73 -2.78
CA ILE A 57 0.09 5.54 -3.26
C ILE A 57 0.53 5.73 -4.71
N ILE A 58 -0.36 6.22 -5.55
CA ILE A 58 -0.04 6.42 -6.96
C ILE A 58 1.04 7.48 -7.14
N ARG A 59 1.00 8.54 -6.36
CA ARG A 59 2.03 9.57 -6.44
C ARG A 59 3.40 9.06 -6.05
N SER A 60 3.45 8.11 -5.12
CA SER A 60 4.71 7.57 -4.65
C SER A 60 5.15 6.36 -5.43
N CYS A 61 4.33 5.86 -6.31
CA CYS A 61 4.61 4.65 -7.05
C CYS A 61 5.62 4.89 -8.17
N PRO A 62 6.62 4.01 -8.31
CA PRO A 62 7.52 4.11 -9.45
C PRO A 62 6.75 3.97 -10.76
N GLU A 63 7.18 4.71 -11.77
CA GLU A 63 6.51 4.70 -13.07
C GLU A 63 6.37 3.30 -13.64
N GLU A 64 7.39 2.49 -13.49
CA GLU A 64 7.40 1.16 -14.07
C GLU A 64 6.32 0.24 -13.50
N PHE A 65 5.84 0.53 -12.29
CA PHE A 65 4.82 -0.29 -11.65
C PHE A 65 3.47 0.40 -11.56
N LYS A 66 3.41 1.65 -11.99
CA LYS A 66 2.22 2.46 -11.77
C LYS A 66 0.96 1.85 -12.36
N GLU A 67 1.03 1.36 -13.59
CA GLU A 67 -0.12 0.74 -14.22
C GLU A 67 -0.62 -0.48 -13.46
N GLN A 68 0.31 -1.33 -13.04
CA GLN A 68 -0.06 -2.53 -12.30
C GLN A 68 -0.72 -2.18 -10.98
N VAL A 69 -0.14 -1.21 -10.28
CA VAL A 69 -0.66 -0.78 -8.98
C VAL A 69 -2.04 -0.16 -9.15
N MET A 70 -2.24 0.63 -10.20
CA MET A 70 -3.54 1.24 -10.46
C MET A 70 -4.61 0.17 -10.70
N GLN A 71 -4.27 -0.88 -11.41
CA GLN A 71 -5.20 -1.97 -11.67
C GLN A 71 -5.55 -2.70 -10.38
N ILE A 72 -4.54 -2.97 -9.55
CA ILE A 72 -4.76 -3.67 -8.29
C ILE A 72 -5.62 -2.83 -7.36
N LEU A 73 -5.37 -1.52 -7.33
CA LEU A 73 -6.13 -0.60 -6.48
C LEU A 73 -7.54 -0.31 -7.00
N ASP A 74 -7.83 -0.70 -8.23
CA ASP A 74 -9.08 -0.33 -8.88
C ASP A 74 -9.20 1.20 -8.93
N TYR A 75 -8.12 1.84 -9.31
CA TYR A 75 -7.99 3.30 -9.36
C TYR A 75 -8.44 3.84 -10.73
N PRO A 76 -9.12 4.92 -10.82
CA PRO A 76 -9.39 5.88 -9.76
C PRO A 76 -10.45 5.47 -8.80
#